data_bf95c29ca16eb781f6d36d0eacc0078a
#
_entry.id   bf95c29ca16eb781f6d36d0eacc0078a
#
_cell.length_a   1.000
_cell.length_b   1.000
_cell.length_c   1.000
_cell.angle_alpha   90.00
_cell.angle_beta   90.00
_cell.angle_gamma   90.00
#
_symmetry.space_group_name_H-M   'P 1'
#
loop_
_entity.id
_entity.type
_entity.pdbx_description
1 polymer ?
#
loop_
_entity_poly.entity_id
_entity_poly.type
_entity_poly.pdbx_seq_one_letter_code
_entity_poly.pdbx_strand_id
1 'polypeptide(L)'
;WVVLAPNYRGSTGYGREWQLASRFDLGGVDTDDVAAGADYLVRAGLADPRRVAITGRSWGGYLTMTGLTQYPDRWAGGSAVVPFMNWFTSHKNSREDLQHWDRENFGDPETNHDLWYTRSPYFHLDRIQAPVQLISGAHDVRCPASESIQARDELESLGKPCELWLYEDEGHSFLKRENRIDSEERRVAFLARILERK
;
A
#
# COMPACT_ATOMS: atom_id res chain seq x y z
N TRP A 1 -19.14 -2.17 -9.59
CA TRP A 1 -17.80 -1.59 -9.75
C TRP A 1 -17.00 -2.33 -10.80
N VAL A 2 -16.11 -1.62 -11.48
CA VAL A 2 -15.04 -2.24 -12.29
C VAL A 2 -13.84 -2.45 -11.38
N VAL A 3 -13.22 -3.63 -11.44
CA VAL A 3 -12.02 -3.96 -10.68
C VAL A 3 -10.91 -4.31 -11.66
N LEU A 4 -9.75 -3.67 -11.51
CA LEU A 4 -8.53 -3.96 -12.25
C LEU A 4 -7.44 -4.41 -11.27
N ALA A 5 -6.84 -5.56 -11.52
CA ALA A 5 -5.67 -6.06 -10.81
C ALA A 5 -4.52 -6.15 -11.82
N PRO A 6 -3.64 -5.14 -11.90
CA PRO A 6 -2.55 -5.13 -12.87
C PRO A 6 -1.44 -6.10 -12.44
N ASN A 7 -0.86 -6.78 -13.41
CA ASN A 7 0.39 -7.51 -13.23
C ASN A 7 1.55 -6.56 -13.48
N TYR A 8 1.84 -5.70 -12.49
CA TYR A 8 2.87 -4.67 -12.55
C TYR A 8 4.28 -5.27 -12.68
N ARG A 9 5.25 -4.47 -13.12
CA ARG A 9 6.67 -4.86 -13.16
C ARG A 9 7.14 -5.32 -11.77
N GLY A 10 7.84 -6.45 -11.73
CA GLY A 10 8.14 -7.20 -10.51
C GLY A 10 7.27 -8.45 -10.33
N SER A 11 6.13 -8.57 -11.05
CA SER A 11 5.29 -9.77 -11.02
C SER A 11 6.00 -10.96 -11.67
N THR A 12 5.76 -12.17 -11.13
CA THR A 12 6.26 -13.43 -11.69
C THR A 12 5.38 -13.91 -12.85
N GLY A 13 5.93 -14.81 -13.69
CA GLY A 13 5.18 -15.41 -14.80
C GLY A 13 5.28 -14.69 -16.15
N TYR A 14 5.93 -13.52 -16.19
CA TYR A 14 6.11 -12.69 -17.40
C TYR A 14 7.58 -12.63 -17.89
N GLY A 15 8.40 -13.57 -17.44
CA GLY A 15 9.82 -13.63 -17.73
C GLY A 15 10.70 -12.88 -16.72
N ARG A 16 12.01 -13.17 -16.80
CA ARG A 16 12.98 -12.67 -15.82
C ARG A 16 13.13 -11.14 -15.86
N GLU A 17 13.11 -10.55 -17.05
CA GLU A 17 13.23 -9.09 -17.20
C GLU A 17 12.09 -8.37 -16.50
N TRP A 18 10.87 -8.84 -16.68
CA TRP A 18 9.68 -8.28 -16.01
C TRP A 18 9.77 -8.43 -14.48
N GLN A 19 10.15 -9.61 -14.01
CA GLN A 19 10.29 -9.91 -12.58
C GLN A 19 11.36 -9.06 -11.91
N LEU A 20 12.46 -8.76 -12.59
CA LEU A 20 13.57 -7.98 -12.03
C LEU A 20 13.45 -6.47 -12.31
N ALA A 21 12.47 -6.01 -13.06
CA ALA A 21 12.33 -4.63 -13.49
C ALA A 21 12.11 -3.64 -12.35
N SER A 22 11.56 -4.09 -11.22
CA SER A 22 11.38 -3.26 -10.01
C SER A 22 12.56 -3.35 -9.02
N ARG A 23 13.56 -4.18 -9.29
CA ARG A 23 14.71 -4.33 -8.39
C ARG A 23 15.48 -3.02 -8.30
N PHE A 24 15.81 -2.58 -7.09
CA PHE A 24 16.38 -1.26 -6.77
C PHE A 24 15.49 -0.07 -7.17
N ASP A 25 14.18 -0.33 -7.41
CA ASP A 25 13.18 0.70 -7.67
C ASP A 25 11.80 0.30 -7.13
N LEU A 26 11.77 -0.51 -6.08
CA LEU A 26 10.54 -0.97 -5.42
C LEU A 26 9.72 0.22 -4.93
N GLY A 27 8.43 0.28 -5.32
CA GLY A 27 7.57 1.45 -5.08
C GLY A 27 7.76 2.58 -6.11
N GLY A 28 8.55 2.35 -7.16
CA GLY A 28 8.70 3.22 -8.33
C GLY A 28 7.91 2.68 -9.52
N VAL A 29 8.58 1.90 -10.38
CA VAL A 29 7.97 1.40 -11.63
C VAL A 29 6.74 0.52 -11.42
N ASP A 30 6.65 -0.22 -10.34
CA ASP A 30 5.48 -1.01 -9.97
C ASP A 30 4.29 -0.11 -9.55
N THR A 31 4.55 1.01 -8.86
CA THR A 31 3.55 2.04 -8.58
C THR A 31 3.09 2.75 -9.84
N ASP A 32 4.03 3.08 -10.75
CA ASP A 32 3.70 3.68 -12.05
C ASP A 32 2.76 2.79 -12.87
N ASP A 33 2.99 1.48 -12.89
CA ASP A 33 2.16 0.53 -13.59
C ASP A 33 0.74 0.45 -13.00
N VAL A 34 0.60 0.53 -11.68
CA VAL A 34 -0.71 0.60 -11.01
C VAL A 34 -1.43 1.88 -11.39
N ALA A 35 -0.74 3.02 -11.38
CA ALA A 35 -1.30 4.31 -11.80
C ALA A 35 -1.71 4.30 -13.28
N ALA A 36 -0.89 3.72 -14.15
CA ALA A 36 -1.20 3.55 -15.57
C ALA A 36 -2.43 2.68 -15.79
N GLY A 37 -2.65 1.67 -14.93
CA GLY A 37 -3.89 0.87 -14.93
C GLY A 37 -5.14 1.71 -14.66
N ALA A 38 -5.09 2.63 -13.72
CA ALA A 38 -6.18 3.58 -13.46
C ALA A 38 -6.45 4.48 -14.68
N ASP A 39 -5.38 5.01 -15.29
CA ASP A 39 -5.49 5.82 -16.52
C ASP A 39 -6.11 5.04 -17.67
N TYR A 40 -5.77 3.76 -17.81
CA TYR A 40 -6.38 2.90 -18.81
C TYR A 40 -7.90 2.80 -18.62
N LEU A 41 -8.37 2.56 -17.38
CA LEU A 41 -9.81 2.47 -17.10
C LEU A 41 -10.56 3.77 -17.45
N VAL A 42 -9.96 4.90 -17.13
CA VAL A 42 -10.55 6.22 -17.43
C VAL A 42 -10.57 6.46 -18.95
N ARG A 43 -9.44 6.26 -19.65
CA ARG A 43 -9.37 6.43 -21.13
C ARG A 43 -10.30 5.47 -21.88
N ALA A 44 -10.50 4.27 -21.37
CA ALA A 44 -11.41 3.29 -21.94
C ALA A 44 -12.90 3.61 -21.66
N GLY A 45 -13.21 4.67 -20.90
CA GLY A 45 -14.57 5.02 -20.51
C GLY A 45 -15.22 4.06 -19.51
N LEU A 46 -14.41 3.25 -18.82
CA LEU A 46 -14.85 2.25 -17.85
C LEU A 46 -14.96 2.82 -16.43
N ALA A 47 -14.30 3.94 -16.15
CA ALA A 47 -14.32 4.61 -14.85
C ALA A 47 -14.39 6.13 -14.99
N ASP A 48 -15.12 6.79 -14.07
CA ASP A 48 -15.05 8.24 -13.87
C ASP A 48 -13.71 8.57 -13.16
N PRO A 49 -12.89 9.50 -13.66
CA PRO A 49 -11.60 9.84 -13.06
C PRO A 49 -11.70 10.31 -11.60
N ARG A 50 -12.85 10.83 -11.19
CA ARG A 50 -13.11 11.26 -9.80
C ARG A 50 -13.53 10.11 -8.88
N ARG A 51 -13.71 8.91 -9.42
CA ARG A 51 -14.28 7.73 -8.75
C ARG A 51 -13.38 6.51 -8.93
N VAL A 52 -12.08 6.70 -8.84
CA VAL A 52 -11.07 5.64 -8.86
C VAL A 52 -10.45 5.51 -7.47
N ALA A 53 -10.58 4.35 -6.86
CA ALA A 53 -9.94 4.04 -5.58
C ALA A 53 -8.83 3.02 -5.77
N ILE A 54 -7.85 3.05 -4.86
CA ILE A 54 -6.76 2.08 -4.82
C ILE A 54 -6.86 1.23 -3.56
N THR A 55 -6.66 -0.09 -3.71
CA THR A 55 -6.65 -0.99 -2.55
C THR A 55 -5.72 -2.17 -2.82
N GLY A 56 -5.09 -2.67 -1.77
CA GLY A 56 -4.24 -3.83 -1.86
C GLY A 56 -3.86 -4.37 -0.49
N ARG A 57 -3.23 -5.54 -0.50
CA ARG A 57 -2.81 -6.27 0.69
C ARG A 57 -1.30 -6.50 0.66
N SER A 58 -0.63 -6.38 1.82
CA SER A 58 0.82 -6.62 1.96
C SER A 58 1.60 -5.70 1.00
N TRP A 59 2.32 -6.24 0.03
CA TRP A 59 2.93 -5.47 -1.04
C TRP A 59 1.92 -4.54 -1.75
N GLY A 60 0.71 -5.05 -2.04
CA GLY A 60 -0.38 -4.21 -2.57
C GLY A 60 -0.83 -3.12 -1.61
N GLY A 61 -0.72 -3.34 -0.30
CA GLY A 61 -0.93 -2.31 0.71
C GLY A 61 0.15 -1.22 0.66
N TYR A 62 1.41 -1.62 0.49
CA TYR A 62 2.51 -0.70 0.23
C TYR A 62 2.28 0.10 -1.07
N LEU A 63 1.91 -0.57 -2.17
CA LEU A 63 1.58 0.10 -3.44
C LEU A 63 0.34 1.00 -3.35
N THR A 64 -0.58 0.70 -2.45
CA THR A 64 -1.70 1.62 -2.15
C THR A 64 -1.16 2.93 -1.56
N MET A 65 -0.25 2.86 -0.61
CA MET A 65 0.31 4.04 0.04
C MET A 65 1.28 4.81 -0.86
N THR A 66 2.12 4.11 -1.65
CA THR A 66 2.96 4.77 -2.67
C THR A 66 2.12 5.44 -3.75
N GLY A 67 1.04 4.81 -4.19
CA GLY A 67 0.09 5.40 -5.14
C GLY A 67 -0.53 6.69 -4.61
N LEU A 68 -0.98 6.69 -3.36
CA LEU A 68 -1.58 7.88 -2.73
C LEU A 68 -0.58 9.03 -2.52
N THR A 69 0.70 8.74 -2.27
CA THR A 69 1.73 9.76 -2.06
C THR A 69 2.36 10.27 -3.35
N GLN A 70 2.52 9.42 -4.37
CA GLN A 70 3.16 9.77 -5.64
C GLN A 70 2.17 10.36 -6.66
N TYR A 71 0.92 9.93 -6.60
CA TYR A 71 -0.16 10.37 -7.51
C TYR A 71 -1.38 10.87 -6.73
N PRO A 72 -1.24 11.90 -5.85
CA PRO A 72 -2.27 12.29 -4.89
C PRO A 72 -3.60 12.71 -5.53
N ASP A 73 -3.57 13.28 -6.73
CA ASP A 73 -4.76 13.77 -7.44
C ASP A 73 -5.54 12.67 -8.18
N ARG A 74 -5.01 11.45 -8.21
CA ARG A 74 -5.56 10.36 -9.02
C ARG A 74 -6.62 9.55 -8.31
N TRP A 75 -6.64 9.56 -6.98
CA TRP A 75 -7.39 8.63 -6.18
C TRP A 75 -8.49 9.31 -5.37
N ALA A 76 -9.70 8.77 -5.42
CA ALA A 76 -10.79 9.15 -4.53
C ALA A 76 -10.56 8.71 -3.07
N GLY A 77 -9.67 7.75 -2.86
CA GLY A 77 -9.24 7.23 -1.57
C GLY A 77 -8.47 5.93 -1.71
N GLY A 78 -7.90 5.45 -0.61
CA GLY A 78 -7.18 4.19 -0.57
C GLY A 78 -7.41 3.37 0.69
N SER A 79 -7.51 2.03 0.52
CA SER A 79 -7.60 1.08 1.62
C SER A 79 -6.45 0.09 1.55
N ALA A 80 -5.51 0.19 2.50
CA ALA A 80 -4.32 -0.64 2.58
C ALA A 80 -4.48 -1.70 3.69
N VAL A 81 -4.35 -2.97 3.32
CA VAL A 81 -4.47 -4.10 4.24
C VAL A 81 -3.09 -4.68 4.53
N VAL A 82 -2.75 -4.79 5.81
CA VAL A 82 -1.44 -5.21 6.32
C VAL A 82 -0.27 -4.59 5.53
N PRO A 83 -0.27 -3.24 5.39
CA PRO A 83 0.78 -2.54 4.66
C PRO A 83 2.05 -2.41 5.50
N PHE A 84 3.15 -2.08 4.82
CA PHE A 84 4.29 -1.40 5.43
C PHE A 84 4.51 -0.06 4.70
N MET A 85 5.15 0.91 5.34
CA MET A 85 5.20 2.27 4.82
C MET A 85 6.55 2.96 5.00
N ASN A 86 7.34 2.50 5.95
CA ASN A 86 8.67 3.02 6.24
C ASN A 86 9.68 1.86 6.11
N TRP A 87 10.44 1.87 5.04
CA TRP A 87 11.43 0.82 4.76
C TRP A 87 12.40 0.60 5.92
N PHE A 88 12.81 1.66 6.63
CA PHE A 88 13.76 1.54 7.75
C PHE A 88 13.15 0.81 8.94
N THR A 89 11.95 1.21 9.37
CA THR A 89 11.29 0.58 10.53
C THR A 89 10.75 -0.80 10.19
N SER A 90 10.21 -0.99 8.99
CA SER A 90 9.78 -2.29 8.49
C SER A 90 10.94 -3.28 8.43
N HIS A 91 12.07 -2.89 7.83
CA HIS A 91 13.28 -3.70 7.78
C HIS A 91 13.76 -4.09 9.18
N LYS A 92 13.91 -3.11 10.08
CA LYS A 92 14.40 -3.33 11.45
C LYS A 92 13.51 -4.29 12.24
N ASN A 93 12.20 -4.24 12.04
CA ASN A 93 11.20 -4.97 12.84
C ASN A 93 10.68 -6.24 12.15
N SER A 94 11.11 -6.53 10.93
CA SER A 94 10.73 -7.75 10.21
C SER A 94 11.66 -8.92 10.51
N ARG A 95 11.28 -10.12 10.03
CA ARG A 95 12.08 -11.34 10.19
C ARG A 95 13.37 -11.26 9.37
N GLU A 96 14.40 -11.97 9.79
CA GLU A 96 15.72 -11.99 9.14
C GLU A 96 15.69 -12.35 7.65
N ASP A 97 14.82 -13.29 7.25
CA ASP A 97 14.67 -13.68 5.85
C ASP A 97 14.14 -12.52 4.97
N LEU A 98 13.25 -11.68 5.52
CA LEU A 98 12.77 -10.48 4.85
C LEU A 98 13.83 -9.38 4.84
N GLN A 99 14.58 -9.20 5.93
CA GLN A 99 15.70 -8.26 5.97
C GLN A 99 16.77 -8.61 4.93
N HIS A 100 17.05 -9.91 4.75
CA HIS A 100 17.96 -10.37 3.70
C HIS A 100 17.40 -10.04 2.30
N TRP A 101 16.12 -10.34 2.07
CA TRP A 101 15.44 -10.04 0.82
C TRP A 101 15.47 -8.54 0.49
N ASP A 102 15.25 -7.68 1.49
CA ASP A 102 15.30 -6.23 1.33
C ASP A 102 16.69 -5.79 0.82
N ARG A 103 17.77 -6.26 1.46
CA ARG A 103 19.14 -5.92 1.04
C ARG A 103 19.45 -6.40 -0.37
N GLU A 104 19.01 -7.59 -0.74
CA GLU A 104 19.22 -8.16 -2.08
C GLU A 104 18.46 -7.40 -3.18
N ASN A 105 17.30 -6.83 -2.88
CA ASN A 105 16.43 -6.21 -3.87
C ASN A 105 16.39 -4.69 -3.79
N PHE A 106 16.82 -4.11 -2.68
CA PHE A 106 16.74 -2.67 -2.43
C PHE A 106 18.07 -2.06 -1.97
N GLY A 107 19.07 -2.90 -1.71
CA GLY A 107 20.40 -2.50 -1.25
C GLY A 107 20.45 -2.26 0.27
N ASP A 108 21.66 -2.02 0.76
CA ASP A 108 21.89 -1.78 2.18
C ASP A 108 21.35 -0.39 2.58
N PRO A 109 20.62 -0.25 3.69
CA PRO A 109 20.03 1.03 4.12
C PRO A 109 21.07 2.12 4.43
N GLU A 110 22.31 1.75 4.79
CA GLU A 110 23.36 2.73 5.07
C GLU A 110 23.94 3.32 3.78
N THR A 111 24.13 2.48 2.75
CA THR A 111 24.71 2.90 1.48
C THR A 111 23.66 3.40 0.46
N ASN A 112 22.41 2.98 0.59
CA ASN A 112 21.30 3.33 -0.31
C ASN A 112 20.22 4.16 0.41
N HIS A 113 20.60 4.95 1.41
CA HIS A 113 19.68 5.70 2.27
C HIS A 113 18.64 6.51 1.48
N ASP A 114 19.06 7.23 0.44
CA ASP A 114 18.18 8.08 -0.36
C ASP A 114 17.09 7.27 -1.08
N LEU A 115 17.42 6.06 -1.55
CA LEU A 115 16.45 5.15 -2.16
C LEU A 115 15.40 4.70 -1.12
N TRP A 116 15.87 4.25 0.05
CA TRP A 116 15.00 3.83 1.14
C TRP A 116 14.09 4.96 1.62
N TYR A 117 14.62 6.17 1.76
CA TYR A 117 13.84 7.36 2.14
C TYR A 117 12.80 7.71 1.08
N THR A 118 13.23 7.84 -0.17
CA THR A 118 12.37 8.27 -1.29
C THR A 118 11.23 7.28 -1.56
N ARG A 119 11.48 5.97 -1.38
CA ARG A 119 10.51 4.90 -1.60
C ARG A 119 9.70 4.52 -0.35
N SER A 120 9.91 5.19 0.78
CA SER A 120 9.08 5.06 1.98
C SER A 120 7.92 6.06 1.93
N PRO A 121 6.66 5.64 1.66
CA PRO A 121 5.52 6.55 1.62
C PRO A 121 5.32 7.30 2.96
N TYR A 122 5.82 6.76 4.07
CA TYR A 122 5.77 7.40 5.38
C TYR A 122 6.33 8.84 5.37
N PHE A 123 7.44 9.08 4.68
CA PHE A 123 8.06 10.42 4.61
C PHE A 123 7.36 11.39 3.65
N HIS A 124 6.29 10.95 3.01
CA HIS A 124 5.54 11.69 2.00
C HIS A 124 4.03 11.73 2.27
N LEU A 125 3.60 11.39 3.50
CA LEU A 125 2.18 11.36 3.90
C LEU A 125 1.52 12.74 3.80
N ASP A 126 2.31 13.81 3.89
CA ASP A 126 1.88 15.19 3.67
C ASP A 126 1.28 15.42 2.28
N ARG A 127 1.66 14.63 1.28
CA ARG A 127 1.16 14.73 -0.10
C ARG A 127 -0.23 14.12 -0.30
N ILE A 128 -0.66 13.20 0.57
CA ILE A 128 -1.95 12.51 0.43
C ILE A 128 -3.09 13.53 0.54
N GLN A 129 -4.02 13.49 -0.42
CA GLN A 129 -5.20 14.38 -0.46
C GLN A 129 -6.51 13.63 -0.17
N ALA A 130 -6.51 12.32 -0.40
CA ALA A 130 -7.69 11.48 -0.30
C ALA A 130 -7.78 10.74 1.05
N PRO A 131 -8.97 10.33 1.49
CA PRO A 131 -9.14 9.51 2.70
C PRO A 131 -8.38 8.19 2.63
N VAL A 132 -7.80 7.77 3.76
CA VAL A 132 -7.03 6.54 3.91
C VAL A 132 -7.72 5.61 4.90
N GLN A 133 -7.74 4.32 4.58
CA GLN A 133 -8.07 3.26 5.53
C GLN A 133 -6.91 2.28 5.63
N LEU A 134 -6.53 1.95 6.87
CA LEU A 134 -5.50 0.98 7.23
C LEU A 134 -6.15 -0.17 8.00
N ILE A 135 -5.83 -1.41 7.61
CA ILE A 135 -6.31 -2.62 8.27
C ILE A 135 -5.10 -3.50 8.60
N SER A 136 -4.87 -3.85 9.86
CA SER A 136 -3.68 -4.60 10.29
C SER A 136 -3.99 -5.61 11.38
N GLY A 137 -3.19 -6.69 11.45
CA GLY A 137 -3.18 -7.64 12.55
C GLY A 137 -2.07 -7.27 13.55
N ALA A 138 -2.39 -7.29 14.85
CA ALA A 138 -1.45 -6.91 15.91
C ALA A 138 -0.22 -7.83 16.00
N HIS A 139 -0.36 -9.09 15.58
CA HIS A 139 0.69 -10.10 15.58
C HIS A 139 1.32 -10.33 14.21
N ASP A 140 1.26 -9.34 13.33
CA ASP A 140 1.88 -9.43 12.01
C ASP A 140 3.42 -9.35 12.14
N VAL A 141 4.08 -10.45 11.78
CA VAL A 141 5.55 -10.58 11.80
C VAL A 141 6.21 -10.30 10.44
N ARG A 142 5.41 -9.96 9.42
CA ARG A 142 5.88 -9.63 8.07
C ARG A 142 5.80 -8.14 7.78
N CYS A 143 4.63 -7.56 8.09
CA CYS A 143 4.37 -6.12 8.02
C CYS A 143 3.88 -5.69 9.41
N PRO A 144 4.80 -5.34 10.31
CA PRO A 144 4.46 -5.06 11.71
C PRO A 144 3.35 -4.01 11.83
N ALA A 145 2.40 -4.22 12.75
CA ALA A 145 1.29 -3.29 12.98
C ALA A 145 1.75 -1.87 13.30
N SER A 146 2.97 -1.72 13.85
CA SER A 146 3.61 -0.42 14.08
C SER A 146 3.71 0.44 12.82
N GLU A 147 3.79 -0.17 11.64
CA GLU A 147 3.81 0.55 10.37
C GLU A 147 2.48 1.30 10.11
N SER A 148 1.36 0.64 10.38
CA SER A 148 0.03 1.28 10.27
C SER A 148 -0.24 2.27 11.39
N ILE A 149 0.23 1.99 12.61
CA ILE A 149 0.05 2.86 13.77
C ILE A 149 0.81 4.18 13.55
N GLN A 150 2.11 4.13 13.21
CA GLN A 150 2.91 5.34 12.97
C GLN A 150 2.35 6.18 11.82
N ALA A 151 1.84 5.53 10.77
CA ALA A 151 1.26 6.27 9.64
C ALA A 151 -0.08 6.90 9.98
N ARG A 152 -0.94 6.24 10.77
CA ARG A 152 -2.17 6.84 11.28
C ARG A 152 -1.86 8.07 12.14
N ASP A 153 -0.93 7.95 13.08
CA ASP A 153 -0.57 9.04 13.99
C ASP A 153 -0.02 10.25 13.21
N GLU A 154 0.81 10.02 12.19
CA GLU A 154 1.32 11.08 11.34
C GLU A 154 0.21 11.72 10.48
N LEU A 155 -0.67 10.92 9.85
CA LEU A 155 -1.80 11.43 9.08
C LEU A 155 -2.75 12.27 9.95
N GLU A 156 -3.04 11.82 11.17
CA GLU A 156 -3.85 12.59 12.14
C GLU A 156 -3.18 13.91 12.51
N SER A 157 -1.85 13.91 12.75
CA SER A 157 -1.08 15.12 13.04
C SER A 157 -1.13 16.14 11.90
N LEU A 158 -1.19 15.65 10.66
CA LEU A 158 -1.34 16.44 9.43
C LEU A 158 -2.80 16.86 9.15
N GLY A 159 -3.76 16.48 10.01
CA GLY A 159 -5.19 16.75 9.83
C GLY A 159 -5.82 16.00 8.66
N LYS A 160 -5.23 14.86 8.24
CA LYS A 160 -5.72 14.06 7.10
C LYS A 160 -6.62 12.92 7.58
N PRO A 161 -7.79 12.67 6.91
CA PRO A 161 -8.70 11.61 7.30
C PRO A 161 -8.06 10.22 7.17
N CYS A 162 -7.89 9.52 8.29
CA CYS A 162 -7.37 8.16 8.35
C CYS A 162 -8.21 7.29 9.29
N GLU A 163 -8.56 6.09 8.85
CA GLU A 163 -9.19 5.06 9.66
C GLU A 163 -8.19 3.92 9.87
N LEU A 164 -7.92 3.54 11.11
CA LEU A 164 -7.13 2.34 11.43
C LEU A 164 -8.00 1.30 12.12
N TRP A 165 -8.01 0.09 11.56
CA TRP A 165 -8.61 -1.11 12.14
C TRP A 165 -7.52 -2.10 12.50
N LEU A 166 -7.30 -2.27 13.81
CA LEU A 166 -6.31 -3.20 14.36
C LEU A 166 -7.02 -4.42 14.95
N TYR A 167 -6.65 -5.61 14.47
CA TYR A 167 -7.17 -6.89 14.94
C TYR A 167 -6.16 -7.52 15.89
N GLU A 168 -6.47 -7.48 17.19
CA GLU A 168 -5.55 -7.83 18.28
C GLU A 168 -5.11 -9.30 18.27
N ASP A 169 -5.88 -10.17 17.65
CA ASP A 169 -5.69 -11.61 17.63
C ASP A 169 -5.37 -12.17 16.24
N GLU A 170 -4.91 -11.30 15.31
CA GLU A 170 -4.57 -11.65 13.94
C GLU A 170 -3.12 -11.29 13.60
N GLY A 171 -2.58 -12.03 12.62
CA GLY A 171 -1.27 -11.77 12.02
C GLY A 171 -1.37 -11.26 10.60
N HIS A 172 -0.35 -11.58 9.77
CA HIS A 172 -0.31 -11.18 8.37
C HIS A 172 -1.49 -11.73 7.55
N SER A 173 -1.86 -12.99 7.80
CA SER A 173 -3.05 -13.61 7.22
C SER A 173 -4.10 -13.77 8.30
N PHE A 174 -5.24 -13.13 8.13
CA PHE A 174 -6.33 -13.27 9.08
C PHE A 174 -6.87 -14.70 9.01
N LEU A 175 -6.81 -15.40 10.13
CA LEU A 175 -7.18 -16.82 10.24
C LEU A 175 -8.61 -16.99 10.74
N LYS A 176 -9.07 -16.12 11.63
CA LYS A 176 -10.42 -16.18 12.18
C LYS A 176 -11.44 -15.72 11.15
N ARG A 177 -12.46 -16.56 10.95
CA ARG A 177 -13.50 -16.30 9.95
C ARG A 177 -14.21 -14.98 10.18
N GLU A 178 -14.54 -14.68 11.44
CA GLU A 178 -15.20 -13.44 11.83
C GLU A 178 -14.38 -12.22 11.48
N ASN A 179 -13.08 -12.23 11.79
CA ASN A 179 -12.17 -11.11 11.47
C ASN A 179 -11.97 -10.93 9.97
N ARG A 180 -11.95 -12.04 9.22
CA ARG A 180 -11.88 -11.99 7.74
C ARG A 180 -13.12 -11.33 7.16
N ILE A 181 -14.30 -11.67 7.65
CA ILE A 181 -15.56 -11.09 7.19
C ILE A 181 -15.60 -9.61 7.58
N ASP A 182 -15.40 -9.29 8.85
CA ASP A 182 -15.45 -7.92 9.36
C ASP A 182 -14.46 -6.98 8.63
N SER A 183 -13.21 -7.43 8.42
CA SER A 183 -12.20 -6.64 7.72
C SER A 183 -12.58 -6.35 6.27
N GLU A 184 -13.17 -7.31 5.56
CA GLU A 184 -13.63 -7.13 4.19
C GLU A 184 -14.89 -6.24 4.13
N GLU A 185 -15.83 -6.39 5.06
CA GLU A 185 -17.01 -5.53 5.15
C GLU A 185 -16.62 -4.08 5.40
N ARG A 186 -15.67 -3.81 6.31
CA ARG A 186 -15.12 -2.47 6.56
C ARG A 186 -14.44 -1.89 5.33
N ARG A 187 -13.63 -2.71 4.63
CA ARG A 187 -12.98 -2.30 3.40
C ARG A 187 -13.98 -1.93 2.31
N VAL A 188 -14.97 -2.78 2.07
CA VAL A 188 -16.03 -2.52 1.08
C VAL A 188 -16.86 -1.30 1.45
N ALA A 189 -17.23 -1.14 2.72
CA ALA A 189 -17.98 0.03 3.20
C ALA A 189 -17.20 1.33 3.02
N PHE A 190 -15.89 1.32 3.32
CA PHE A 190 -15.03 2.47 3.08
C PHE A 190 -14.95 2.82 1.59
N LEU A 191 -14.68 1.83 0.73
CA LEU A 191 -14.59 2.03 -0.71
C LEU A 191 -15.93 2.53 -1.31
N ALA A 192 -17.06 1.99 -0.86
CA ALA A 192 -18.37 2.46 -1.27
C ALA A 192 -18.55 3.94 -0.92
N ARG A 193 -18.26 4.32 0.32
CA ARG A 193 -18.42 5.70 0.80
C ARG A 193 -17.57 6.70 0.00
N ILE A 194 -16.33 6.38 -0.35
CA ILE A 194 -15.47 7.29 -1.10
C ILE A 194 -15.81 7.35 -2.59
N LEU A 195 -16.30 6.24 -3.18
CA LEU A 195 -16.67 6.17 -4.59
C LEU A 195 -18.06 6.72 -4.87
N GLU A 196 -18.93 6.84 -3.86
CA GLU A 196 -20.30 7.39 -3.97
C GLU A 196 -20.36 8.90 -3.69
N ARG A 197 -19.28 9.51 -3.18
CA ARG A 197 -19.23 10.96 -2.99
C ARG A 197 -19.43 11.67 -4.33
N LYS A 198 -20.44 12.58 -4.38
CA LYS A 198 -20.78 13.39 -5.54
C LYS A 198 -19.80 14.54 -5.72
#